data_d8f61b09dbbb88a4f64a94fa691cb856
#
_entry.id   d8f61b09dbbb88a4f64a94fa691cb856
#
_cell.length_a   1.000
_cell.length_b   1.000
_cell.length_c   1.000
_cell.angle_alpha   90.00
_cell.angle_beta   90.00
_cell.angle_gamma   90.00
#
_symmetry.space_group_name_H-M   'P 1'
#
loop_
_entity.id
_entity.type
_entity.pdbx_description
1 polymer ?
#
loop_
_entity_poly.entity_id
_entity_poly.type
_entity_poly.pdbx_seq_one_letter_code
_entity_poly.pdbx_strand_id
1 'polypeptide(L)'
;NSFYPMEVIATADETASLLQKRPSENYILFTEDRKYPIRMTTDIPYKWIADDRHDTFTGEADKGEYYVFQLGVWAARTDVENLHVDFSALSNAVTGEQIPASSFTCFNMEGMDVTGTVFKKNCSVEQGKVQALWIGTQLPEHLSSGTYQGTVTVSAANAESKTVQVSLHVSENVIANHGDNEPWRHSRLRWLNSQIGFDDEVIAPYTPLVMKDKTIGCLGREVTLSSLGLPAGITSYFKETMTGIGTDGRSV
;
A
#
# COMPACT_ATOMS: atom_id res chain seq x y z
N ASN A 1 23.55 15.32 -5.44
CA ASN A 1 23.38 14.08 -4.68
C ASN A 1 22.11 14.21 -3.88
N SER A 2 21.09 13.39 -4.17
CA SER A 2 19.92 13.31 -3.33
C SER A 2 20.14 12.24 -2.27
N PHE A 3 20.06 12.64 -1.00
CA PHE A 3 20.02 11.69 0.10
C PHE A 3 18.57 11.33 0.38
N TYR A 4 18.24 10.06 0.22
CA TYR A 4 16.97 9.53 0.69
C TYR A 4 17.18 8.95 2.10
N PRO A 5 16.48 9.44 3.14
CA PRO A 5 16.79 9.07 4.53
C PRO A 5 16.75 7.57 4.82
N MET A 6 15.90 6.82 4.09
CA MET A 6 15.75 5.37 4.25
C MET A 6 16.83 4.55 3.53
N GLU A 7 17.75 5.20 2.83
CA GLU A 7 18.86 4.56 2.10
C GLU A 7 20.24 4.98 2.64
N VAL A 8 20.28 5.80 3.70
CA VAL A 8 21.50 6.10 4.45
C VAL A 8 21.72 4.98 5.46
N ILE A 9 22.70 4.12 5.20
CA ILE A 9 22.98 2.93 6.01
C ILE A 9 23.59 3.34 7.35
N ALA A 10 23.09 2.77 8.46
CA ALA A 10 23.71 2.90 9.77
C ALA A 10 25.07 2.18 9.79
N THR A 11 26.06 2.80 10.43
CA THR A 11 27.38 2.18 10.62
C THR A 11 27.32 0.99 11.58
N ALA A 12 28.34 0.14 11.54
CA ALA A 12 28.45 -1.00 12.46
C ALA A 12 28.45 -0.56 13.93
N ASP A 13 29.14 0.56 14.25
CA ASP A 13 29.21 1.09 15.63
C ASP A 13 27.85 1.63 16.09
N GLU A 14 27.11 2.32 15.24
CA GLU A 14 25.76 2.80 15.52
C GLU A 14 24.80 1.65 15.76
N THR A 15 24.85 0.62 14.90
CA THR A 15 24.07 -0.61 15.03
C THR A 15 24.41 -1.35 16.32
N ALA A 16 25.70 -1.49 16.65
CA ALA A 16 26.14 -2.11 17.90
C ALA A 16 25.66 -1.32 19.12
N SER A 17 25.68 0.01 19.06
CA SER A 17 25.18 0.89 20.12
C SER A 17 23.67 0.72 20.34
N LEU A 18 22.88 0.59 19.28
CA LEU A 18 21.45 0.29 19.37
C LEU A 18 21.22 -1.07 20.05
N LEU A 19 21.96 -2.10 19.66
CA LEU A 19 21.87 -3.43 20.26
C LEU A 19 22.24 -3.43 21.75
N GLN A 20 23.24 -2.64 22.15
CA GLN A 20 23.63 -2.51 23.57
C GLN A 20 22.52 -1.88 24.42
N LYS A 21 21.78 -0.91 23.89
CA LYS A 21 20.62 -0.30 24.56
C LYS A 21 19.45 -1.28 24.73
N ARG A 22 19.38 -2.35 23.92
CA ARG A 22 18.26 -3.32 23.84
C ARG A 22 18.77 -4.76 23.97
N PRO A 23 19.41 -5.15 25.08
CA PRO A 23 20.16 -6.40 25.18
C PRO A 23 19.28 -7.67 25.14
N SER A 24 18.01 -7.58 25.53
CA SER A 24 17.07 -8.71 25.60
C SER A 24 16.20 -8.86 24.35
N GLU A 25 16.27 -7.92 23.40
CA GLU A 25 15.39 -7.95 22.25
C GLU A 25 15.95 -8.81 21.12
N ASN A 26 15.25 -9.88 20.74
CA ASN A 26 15.62 -10.72 19.60
C ASN A 26 15.40 -10.02 18.26
N TYR A 27 14.33 -9.22 18.17
CA TYR A 27 14.04 -8.37 17.06
C TYR A 27 13.60 -6.98 17.53
N ILE A 28 13.75 -6.00 16.66
CA ILE A 28 13.38 -4.61 16.93
C ILE A 28 12.34 -4.18 15.88
N LEU A 29 11.29 -3.49 16.35
CA LEU A 29 10.32 -2.85 15.47
C LEU A 29 10.71 -1.39 15.25
N PHE A 30 10.44 -0.90 14.04
CA PHE A 30 10.57 0.51 13.67
C PHE A 30 9.29 0.95 12.99
N THR A 31 8.81 2.13 13.33
CA THR A 31 7.58 2.68 12.75
C THR A 31 7.93 3.68 11.66
N GLU A 32 7.27 3.58 10.50
CA GLU A 32 7.49 4.50 9.39
C GLU A 32 6.19 4.96 8.73
N ASP A 33 6.17 6.24 8.41
CA ASP A 33 5.12 6.83 7.56
C ASP A 33 5.31 6.41 6.10
N ARG A 34 4.24 6.39 5.33
CA ARG A 34 4.25 6.11 3.88
C ARG A 34 5.22 6.99 3.07
N LYS A 35 5.60 8.17 3.60
CA LYS A 35 6.59 9.05 2.97
C LYS A 35 7.98 8.43 2.90
N TYR A 36 8.25 7.46 3.77
CA TYR A 36 9.55 6.83 3.93
C TYR A 36 9.46 5.32 3.72
N PRO A 37 9.22 4.85 2.47
CA PRO A 37 9.12 3.41 2.19
C PRO A 37 10.36 2.65 2.65
N ILE A 38 10.17 1.58 3.41
CA ILE A 38 11.23 0.68 3.82
C ILE A 38 11.67 -0.12 2.60
N ARG A 39 12.90 0.10 2.14
CA ARG A 39 13.44 -0.48 0.90
C ARG A 39 14.60 -1.43 1.14
N MET A 40 15.43 -1.16 2.17
CA MET A 40 16.57 -1.99 2.51
C MET A 40 16.12 -3.22 3.28
N THR A 41 16.57 -4.38 2.84
CA THR A 41 16.28 -5.67 3.48
C THR A 41 17.47 -6.28 4.19
N THR A 42 18.68 -5.72 4.01
CA THR A 42 19.93 -6.25 4.57
C THR A 42 20.57 -5.32 5.58
N ASP A 43 20.18 -4.04 5.55
CA ASP A 43 20.79 -3.01 6.39
C ASP A 43 19.69 -2.16 7.02
N ILE A 44 19.97 -1.53 8.15
CA ILE A 44 19.04 -0.61 8.79
C ILE A 44 19.40 0.84 8.44
N PRO A 45 18.39 1.71 8.19
CA PRO A 45 18.62 3.11 7.94
C PRO A 45 19.18 3.81 9.18
N TYR A 46 20.13 4.75 8.99
CA TYR A 46 20.60 5.64 10.05
C TYR A 46 19.44 6.40 10.73
N LYS A 47 18.39 6.74 9.96
CA LYS A 47 17.17 7.36 10.48
C LYS A 47 16.59 6.60 11.68
N TRP A 48 16.63 5.27 11.67
CA TRP A 48 16.13 4.44 12.77
C TRP A 48 17.04 4.44 14.00
N ILE A 49 18.34 4.71 13.81
CA ILE A 49 19.26 4.92 14.93
C ILE A 49 19.02 6.27 15.60
N ALA A 50 18.76 7.30 14.79
CA ALA A 50 18.56 8.67 15.26
C ALA A 50 17.17 8.89 15.89
N ASP A 51 16.16 8.16 15.41
CA ASP A 51 14.78 8.22 15.91
C ASP A 51 14.52 7.05 16.87
N ASP A 52 14.56 7.31 18.18
CA ASP A 52 14.42 6.26 19.22
C ASP A 52 12.96 5.80 19.42
N ARG A 53 12.05 6.11 18.51
CA ARG A 53 10.64 5.72 18.58
C ARG A 53 10.42 4.36 17.93
N HIS A 54 10.24 3.33 18.76
CA HIS A 54 10.10 1.94 18.32
C HIS A 54 8.73 1.33 18.65
N ASP A 55 7.98 1.94 19.55
CA ASP A 55 6.73 1.44 20.12
C ASP A 55 5.53 2.37 19.88
N THR A 56 5.75 3.48 19.17
CA THR A 56 4.71 4.46 18.87
C THR A 56 4.72 4.85 17.40
N PHE A 57 3.53 5.01 16.84
CA PHE A 57 3.32 5.57 15.51
C PHE A 57 2.31 6.73 15.59
N THR A 58 2.62 7.84 14.96
CA THR A 58 1.70 8.96 14.79
C THR A 58 1.58 9.30 13.31
N GLY A 59 0.36 9.38 12.80
CA GLY A 59 0.09 9.72 11.40
C GLY A 59 -1.06 10.70 11.25
N GLU A 60 -1.19 11.24 10.04
CA GLU A 60 -2.26 12.14 9.63
C GLU A 60 -2.96 11.57 8.40
N ALA A 61 -4.28 11.61 8.40
CA ALA A 61 -5.12 11.07 7.33
C ALA A 61 -6.33 11.97 7.05
N ASP A 62 -6.87 11.86 5.85
CA ASP A 62 -8.13 12.47 5.47
C ASP A 62 -9.28 11.46 5.55
N LYS A 63 -10.51 11.94 5.78
CA LYS A 63 -11.72 11.09 5.71
C LYS A 63 -11.85 10.49 4.32
N GLY A 64 -12.27 9.24 4.22
CA GLY A 64 -12.38 8.54 2.94
C GLY A 64 -11.06 8.05 2.36
N GLU A 65 -9.92 8.35 2.98
CA GLU A 65 -8.61 7.91 2.54
C GLU A 65 -8.40 6.40 2.78
N TYR A 66 -7.69 5.72 1.87
CA TYR A 66 -7.03 4.47 2.21
C TYR A 66 -5.68 4.78 2.83
N TYR A 67 -5.64 4.82 4.16
CA TYR A 67 -4.44 5.20 4.90
C TYR A 67 -3.47 4.03 5.02
N VAL A 68 -2.18 4.32 4.84
CA VAL A 68 -1.11 3.32 4.88
C VAL A 68 0.05 3.80 5.74
N PHE A 69 0.62 2.88 6.53
CA PHE A 69 1.87 3.06 7.25
C PHE A 69 2.66 1.74 7.29
N GLN A 70 3.84 1.76 7.86
CA GLN A 70 4.72 0.61 7.83
C GLN A 70 5.33 0.33 9.21
N LEU A 71 5.59 -0.96 9.45
CA LEU A 71 6.48 -1.41 10.52
C LEU A 71 7.66 -2.14 9.88
N GLY A 72 8.90 -1.76 10.24
CA GLY A 72 10.10 -2.52 9.93
C GLY A 72 10.38 -3.52 11.03
N VAL A 73 10.45 -4.79 10.70
CA VAL A 73 10.88 -5.86 11.62
C VAL A 73 12.34 -6.18 11.31
N TRP A 74 13.25 -5.80 12.18
CA TRP A 74 14.65 -6.17 12.08
C TRP A 74 14.96 -7.36 12.97
N ALA A 75 15.32 -8.51 12.38
CA ALA A 75 15.75 -9.71 13.09
C ALA A 75 17.16 -9.51 13.65
N ALA A 76 17.26 -8.80 14.78
CA ALA A 76 18.51 -8.23 15.28
C ALA A 76 19.49 -9.28 15.82
N ARG A 77 19.02 -10.39 16.43
CA ARG A 77 19.88 -11.37 17.13
C ARG A 77 19.66 -12.81 16.70
N THR A 78 18.45 -13.16 16.28
CA THR A 78 18.06 -14.50 15.85
C THR A 78 17.08 -14.36 14.70
N ASP A 79 16.89 -15.42 13.95
CA ASP A 79 15.77 -15.52 13.01
C ASP A 79 14.45 -15.26 13.74
N VAL A 80 13.51 -14.64 13.04
CA VAL A 80 12.14 -14.39 13.53
C VAL A 80 11.20 -15.22 12.67
N GLU A 81 10.51 -16.18 13.28
CA GLU A 81 9.74 -17.19 12.58
C GLU A 81 8.24 -16.92 12.64
N ASN A 82 7.57 -17.12 11.51
CA ASN A 82 6.10 -17.07 11.40
C ASN A 82 5.52 -15.78 11.99
N LEU A 83 5.90 -14.65 11.42
CA LEU A 83 5.35 -13.33 11.80
C LEU A 83 3.82 -13.32 11.64
N HIS A 84 3.16 -12.76 12.64
CA HIS A 84 1.75 -12.46 12.62
C HIS A 84 1.51 -11.03 13.09
N VAL A 85 0.47 -10.38 12.53
CA VAL A 85 0.11 -8.99 12.84
C VAL A 85 -1.36 -8.94 13.25
N ASP A 86 -1.59 -8.45 14.46
CA ASP A 86 -2.92 -8.24 15.02
C ASP A 86 -3.20 -6.76 15.22
N PHE A 87 -4.44 -6.37 15.08
CA PHE A 87 -4.90 -4.99 15.21
C PHE A 87 -5.94 -4.87 16.32
N SER A 88 -5.88 -3.79 17.09
CA SER A 88 -7.04 -3.33 17.86
C SER A 88 -7.88 -2.37 17.02
N ALA A 89 -9.12 -2.13 17.42
CA ALA A 89 -9.84 -0.96 16.94
C ALA A 89 -9.09 0.33 17.35
N LEU A 90 -9.07 1.34 16.48
CA LEU A 90 -8.65 2.68 16.89
C LEU A 90 -9.88 3.47 17.35
N SER A 91 -9.84 4.01 18.56
CA SER A 91 -10.96 4.71 19.19
C SER A 91 -10.67 6.19 19.34
N ASN A 92 -11.66 7.02 19.05
CA ASN A 92 -11.64 8.45 19.35
C ASN A 92 -12.23 8.64 20.77
N ALA A 93 -11.40 9.06 21.70
CA ALA A 93 -11.81 9.23 23.10
C ALA A 93 -12.84 10.34 23.32
N VAL A 94 -12.98 11.29 22.40
CA VAL A 94 -13.92 12.42 22.48
C VAL A 94 -15.31 12.02 21.98
N THR A 95 -15.36 11.37 20.82
CA THR A 95 -16.64 11.02 20.15
C THR A 95 -17.11 9.61 20.47
N GLY A 96 -16.23 8.72 20.94
CA GLY A 96 -16.50 7.30 21.11
C GLY A 96 -16.52 6.50 19.81
N GLU A 97 -16.28 7.12 18.69
CA GLU A 97 -16.28 6.50 17.37
C GLU A 97 -15.05 5.63 17.18
N GLN A 98 -15.17 4.58 16.35
CA GLN A 98 -14.10 3.61 16.17
C GLN A 98 -13.84 3.32 14.69
N ILE A 99 -12.56 3.12 14.35
CA ILE A 99 -12.10 2.44 13.15
C ILE A 99 -11.90 0.97 13.56
N PRO A 100 -12.72 0.03 13.05
CA PRO A 100 -12.71 -1.34 13.52
C PRO A 100 -11.42 -2.08 13.17
N ALA A 101 -10.99 -2.98 14.04
CA ALA A 101 -9.79 -3.81 13.80
C ALA A 101 -9.86 -4.57 12.47
N SER A 102 -11.06 -5.02 12.07
CA SER A 102 -11.30 -5.76 10.84
C SER A 102 -11.12 -4.95 9.55
N SER A 103 -11.01 -3.62 9.63
CA SER A 103 -10.71 -2.77 8.47
C SER A 103 -9.21 -2.69 8.17
N PHE A 104 -8.36 -3.12 9.09
CA PHE A 104 -6.92 -3.14 8.90
C PHE A 104 -6.46 -4.42 8.21
N THR A 105 -5.48 -4.28 7.34
CA THR A 105 -4.84 -5.39 6.63
C THR A 105 -3.34 -5.16 6.56
N CYS A 106 -2.55 -6.18 6.86
CA CYS A 106 -1.13 -6.20 6.50
C CYS A 106 -1.02 -6.76 5.07
N PHE A 107 -1.19 -5.89 4.07
CA PHE A 107 -1.50 -6.28 2.69
C PHE A 107 -0.34 -6.89 1.90
N ASN A 108 0.88 -6.90 2.43
CA ASN A 108 1.97 -7.69 1.87
C ASN A 108 2.14 -9.06 2.53
N MET A 109 1.34 -9.36 3.56
CA MET A 109 1.25 -10.67 4.19
C MET A 109 -0.06 -11.39 3.90
N GLU A 110 -1.13 -10.64 3.70
CA GLU A 110 -2.46 -11.17 3.37
C GLU A 110 -3.21 -10.18 2.49
N GLY A 111 -4.27 -10.64 1.86
CA GLY A 111 -5.11 -9.82 0.99
C GLY A 111 -5.77 -10.62 -0.10
N MET A 112 -6.02 -9.97 -1.22
CA MET A 112 -6.62 -10.55 -2.41
C MET A 112 -5.67 -10.38 -3.59
N ASP A 113 -5.42 -11.45 -4.33
CA ASP A 113 -4.57 -11.40 -5.51
C ASP A 113 -5.30 -10.83 -6.74
N VAL A 114 -4.59 -10.74 -7.86
CA VAL A 114 -5.11 -10.21 -9.13
C VAL A 114 -6.29 -11.03 -9.71
N THR A 115 -6.49 -12.26 -9.24
CA THR A 115 -7.59 -13.13 -9.67
C THR A 115 -8.80 -13.07 -8.74
N GLY A 116 -8.73 -12.26 -7.67
CA GLY A 116 -9.76 -12.20 -6.64
C GLY A 116 -9.65 -13.30 -5.58
N THR A 117 -8.55 -14.07 -5.57
CA THR A 117 -8.33 -15.14 -4.61
C THR A 117 -7.67 -14.59 -3.33
N VAL A 118 -8.24 -14.92 -2.17
CA VAL A 118 -7.64 -14.54 -0.87
C VAL A 118 -6.33 -15.30 -0.68
N PHE A 119 -5.29 -14.59 -0.28
CA PHE A 119 -4.00 -15.19 0.07
C PHE A 119 -3.56 -14.81 1.48
N LYS A 120 -2.78 -15.69 2.10
CA LYS A 120 -2.05 -15.43 3.34
C LYS A 120 -0.66 -16.07 3.24
N LYS A 121 0.37 -15.29 3.58
CA LYS A 121 1.77 -15.73 3.52
C LYS A 121 2.28 -16.02 4.92
N ASN A 122 3.05 -17.08 5.07
CA ASN A 122 3.93 -17.25 6.21
C ASN A 122 5.20 -16.42 5.96
N CYS A 123 5.52 -15.52 6.85
CA CYS A 123 6.67 -14.65 6.76
C CYS A 123 7.64 -14.95 7.90
N SER A 124 8.88 -15.23 7.57
CA SER A 124 9.99 -15.35 8.51
C SER A 124 11.11 -14.43 8.06
N VAL A 125 11.90 -13.93 9.01
CA VAL A 125 12.98 -12.97 8.75
C VAL A 125 14.27 -13.55 9.28
N GLU A 126 15.25 -13.76 8.40
CA GLU A 126 16.58 -14.24 8.78
C GLU A 126 17.31 -13.20 9.64
N GLN A 127 18.17 -13.67 10.55
CA GLN A 127 19.01 -12.80 11.38
C GLN A 127 19.77 -11.77 10.54
N GLY A 128 19.78 -10.53 10.98
CA GLY A 128 20.38 -9.39 10.30
C GLY A 128 19.52 -8.79 9.18
N LYS A 129 18.40 -9.41 8.81
CA LYS A 129 17.52 -8.92 7.75
C LYS A 129 16.38 -8.05 8.30
N VAL A 130 15.79 -7.28 7.40
CA VAL A 130 14.63 -6.42 7.65
C VAL A 130 13.46 -6.87 6.80
N GLN A 131 12.29 -7.01 7.42
CA GLN A 131 11.02 -7.21 6.76
C GLN A 131 10.14 -5.99 6.97
N ALA A 132 9.68 -5.37 5.89
CA ALA A 132 8.64 -4.35 5.94
C ALA A 132 7.26 -5.02 6.07
N LEU A 133 6.45 -4.55 7.00
CA LEU A 133 5.04 -4.88 7.14
C LEU A 133 4.24 -3.64 6.71
N TRP A 134 3.49 -3.77 5.62
CA TRP A 134 2.66 -2.69 5.09
C TRP A 134 1.23 -2.82 5.59
N ILE A 135 0.82 -1.85 6.38
CA ILE A 135 -0.47 -1.85 7.05
C ILE A 135 -1.36 -0.78 6.42
N GLY A 136 -2.55 -1.16 6.01
CA GLY A 136 -3.52 -0.27 5.40
C GLY A 136 -4.91 -0.41 6.01
N THR A 137 -5.67 0.68 5.96
CA THR A 137 -7.08 0.72 6.36
C THR A 137 -7.86 1.72 5.52
N GLN A 138 -9.08 1.35 5.15
CA GLN A 138 -10.01 2.27 4.49
C GLN A 138 -10.74 3.09 5.56
N LEU A 139 -10.54 4.39 5.55
CA LEU A 139 -11.26 5.30 6.44
C LEU A 139 -12.64 5.64 5.84
N PRO A 140 -13.72 5.61 6.65
CA PRO A 140 -15.04 6.07 6.22
C PRO A 140 -15.06 7.58 5.92
N GLU A 141 -15.83 8.02 4.92
CA GLU A 141 -16.00 9.45 4.60
C GLU A 141 -16.75 10.22 5.70
N HIS A 142 -17.59 9.52 6.45
CA HIS A 142 -18.41 10.12 7.52
C HIS A 142 -17.75 10.10 8.90
N LEU A 143 -16.50 9.63 8.98
CA LEU A 143 -15.77 9.56 10.23
C LEU A 143 -15.61 10.96 10.85
N SER A 144 -15.77 11.08 12.16
CA SER A 144 -15.50 12.35 12.84
C SER A 144 -14.02 12.68 12.78
N SER A 145 -13.70 13.98 12.64
CA SER A 145 -12.31 14.42 12.77
C SER A 145 -11.81 14.29 14.20
N GLY A 146 -10.50 14.17 14.35
CA GLY A 146 -9.86 14.01 15.65
C GLY A 146 -8.86 12.87 15.70
N THR A 147 -8.40 12.55 16.90
CA THR A 147 -7.36 11.54 17.10
C THR A 147 -7.96 10.20 17.49
N TYR A 148 -7.62 9.18 16.72
CA TYR A 148 -7.99 7.79 16.92
C TYR A 148 -6.79 7.01 17.44
N GLN A 149 -6.93 6.28 18.54
CA GLN A 149 -5.85 5.57 19.20
C GLN A 149 -6.16 4.08 19.36
N GLY A 150 -5.13 3.27 19.19
CA GLY A 150 -5.18 1.82 19.34
C GLY A 150 -3.81 1.20 19.19
N THR A 151 -3.76 -0.09 18.86
CA THR A 151 -2.49 -0.84 18.83
C THR A 151 -2.36 -1.73 17.60
N VAL A 152 -1.11 -1.95 17.21
CA VAL A 152 -0.70 -3.04 16.34
C VAL A 152 0.24 -3.93 17.10
N THR A 153 -0.05 -5.23 17.16
CA THR A 153 0.79 -6.24 17.82
C THR A 153 1.45 -7.11 16.76
N VAL A 154 2.77 -7.18 16.80
CA VAL A 154 3.56 -8.11 15.98
C VAL A 154 4.01 -9.26 16.87
N SER A 155 3.67 -10.47 16.49
CA SER A 155 4.06 -11.70 17.17
C SER A 155 4.85 -12.61 16.24
N ALA A 156 5.64 -13.50 16.84
CA ALA A 156 6.43 -14.51 16.15
C ALA A 156 6.41 -15.82 16.93
N ALA A 157 6.63 -16.95 16.25
CA ALA A 157 6.59 -18.26 16.89
C ALA A 157 7.70 -18.47 17.93
N ASN A 158 8.83 -17.79 17.76
CA ASN A 158 10.05 -18.01 18.54
C ASN A 158 10.55 -16.74 19.27
N ALA A 159 9.73 -15.69 19.36
CA ALA A 159 10.10 -14.44 20.04
C ALA A 159 8.91 -13.81 20.76
N GLU A 160 9.18 -12.95 21.73
CA GLU A 160 8.15 -12.21 22.46
C GLU A 160 7.38 -11.26 21.53
N SER A 161 6.07 -11.16 21.74
CA SER A 161 5.23 -10.22 20.99
C SER A 161 5.55 -8.78 21.36
N LYS A 162 5.48 -7.90 20.39
CA LYS A 162 5.70 -6.45 20.55
C LYS A 162 4.49 -5.68 20.09
N THR A 163 4.14 -4.65 20.86
CA THR A 163 2.97 -3.81 20.59
C THR A 163 3.41 -2.38 20.27
N VAL A 164 2.90 -1.84 19.19
CA VAL A 164 3.06 -0.46 18.76
C VAL A 164 1.77 0.29 19.08
N GLN A 165 1.88 1.41 19.79
CA GLN A 165 0.76 2.34 19.99
C GLN A 165 0.58 3.17 18.72
N VAL A 166 -0.62 3.15 18.17
CA VAL A 166 -0.97 3.91 16.95
C VAL A 166 -1.86 5.08 17.33
N SER A 167 -1.47 6.27 16.89
CA SER A 167 -2.25 7.51 17.01
C SER A 167 -2.45 8.09 15.61
N LEU A 168 -3.68 8.05 15.10
CA LEU A 168 -4.02 8.57 13.78
C LEU A 168 -4.89 9.82 13.93
N HIS A 169 -4.39 10.96 13.46
CA HIS A 169 -5.16 12.19 13.40
C HIS A 169 -5.94 12.24 12.08
N VAL A 170 -7.26 12.22 12.17
CA VAL A 170 -8.16 12.34 11.02
C VAL A 170 -8.58 13.79 10.86
N SER A 171 -8.28 14.38 9.71
CA SER A 171 -8.57 15.78 9.38
C SER A 171 -10.06 16.01 9.06
N GLU A 172 -10.45 17.26 8.82
CA GLU A 172 -11.78 17.60 8.32
C GLU A 172 -11.95 17.37 6.81
N ASN A 173 -10.85 17.20 6.07
CA ASN A 173 -10.91 16.98 4.64
C ASN A 173 -11.55 15.63 4.31
N VAL A 174 -12.27 15.57 3.19
CA VAL A 174 -12.90 14.35 2.69
C VAL A 174 -12.39 14.04 1.28
N ILE A 175 -11.87 12.85 1.10
CA ILE A 175 -11.57 12.30 -0.21
C ILE A 175 -12.84 11.63 -0.73
N ALA A 176 -13.55 12.33 -1.62
CA ALA A 176 -14.82 11.87 -2.17
C ALA A 176 -14.67 10.54 -2.93
N ASN A 177 -15.63 9.63 -2.72
CA ASN A 177 -15.64 8.28 -3.31
C ASN A 177 -14.31 7.53 -3.12
N HIS A 178 -13.65 7.76 -2.00
CA HIS A 178 -12.34 7.17 -1.70
C HIS A 178 -11.26 7.43 -2.77
N GLY A 179 -11.41 8.52 -3.54
CA GLY A 179 -10.55 8.85 -4.67
C GLY A 179 -10.86 8.11 -5.98
N ASP A 180 -11.95 7.35 -6.04
CA ASP A 180 -12.36 6.56 -7.21
C ASP A 180 -13.32 7.34 -8.13
N ASN A 181 -13.54 8.61 -7.90
CA ASN A 181 -14.50 9.46 -8.61
C ASN A 181 -14.13 9.78 -10.07
N GLU A 182 -12.94 9.41 -10.51
CA GLU A 182 -12.48 9.54 -11.89
C GLU A 182 -11.93 8.20 -12.43
N PRO A 183 -12.77 7.12 -12.54
CA PRO A 183 -12.30 5.78 -12.89
C PRO A 183 -11.67 5.71 -14.29
N TRP A 184 -12.01 6.62 -15.21
CA TRP A 184 -11.42 6.73 -16.55
C TRP A 184 -9.91 7.04 -16.53
N ARG A 185 -9.37 7.54 -15.42
CA ARG A 185 -7.92 7.74 -15.25
C ARG A 185 -7.16 6.45 -15.01
N HIS A 186 -7.85 5.34 -14.79
CA HIS A 186 -7.27 4.04 -14.41
C HIS A 186 -6.36 4.10 -13.16
N SER A 187 -6.53 5.12 -12.34
CA SER A 187 -5.78 5.26 -11.10
C SER A 187 -6.33 4.29 -10.07
N ARG A 188 -5.47 3.45 -9.54
CA ARG A 188 -5.82 2.57 -8.44
C ARG A 188 -5.39 3.23 -7.13
N LEU A 189 -6.31 3.97 -6.51
CA LEU A 189 -6.06 4.70 -5.27
C LEU A 189 -6.22 3.83 -4.02
N ARG A 190 -6.79 2.65 -4.16
CA ARG A 190 -6.81 1.58 -3.16
C ARG A 190 -5.72 0.56 -3.48
N TRP A 191 -5.23 -0.11 -2.44
CA TRP A 191 -4.16 -1.09 -2.57
C TRP A 191 -4.64 -2.45 -3.12
N LEU A 192 -3.81 -3.49 -2.97
CA LEU A 192 -3.99 -4.80 -3.60
C LEU A 192 -5.31 -5.50 -3.30
N ASN A 193 -5.98 -5.17 -2.21
CA ASN A 193 -7.29 -5.70 -1.87
C ASN A 193 -8.46 -4.96 -2.53
N SER A 194 -8.21 -3.96 -3.37
CA SER A 194 -9.27 -3.29 -4.15
C SER A 194 -9.85 -4.23 -5.20
N GLN A 195 -11.17 -4.30 -5.24
CA GLN A 195 -11.94 -5.04 -6.25
C GLN A 195 -12.41 -4.14 -7.40
N ILE A 196 -12.02 -2.87 -7.41
CA ILE A 196 -12.38 -1.93 -8.47
C ILE A 196 -11.81 -2.41 -9.79
N GLY A 197 -12.69 -2.56 -10.79
CA GLY A 197 -12.34 -3.04 -12.13
C GLY A 197 -12.16 -4.56 -12.22
N PHE A 198 -12.70 -5.34 -11.28
CA PHE A 198 -12.81 -6.80 -11.41
C PHE A 198 -14.07 -7.24 -12.16
N ASP A 199 -15.02 -6.33 -12.31
CA ASP A 199 -16.19 -6.53 -13.13
C ASP A 199 -15.93 -6.19 -14.62
N ASP A 200 -16.88 -6.53 -15.47
CA ASP A 200 -16.84 -6.24 -16.90
C ASP A 200 -17.52 -4.89 -17.23
N GLU A 201 -17.75 -4.02 -16.24
CA GLU A 201 -18.39 -2.73 -16.45
C GLU A 201 -17.48 -1.81 -17.26
N VAL A 202 -18.01 -1.27 -18.35
CA VAL A 202 -17.31 -0.29 -19.18
C VAL A 202 -17.68 1.11 -18.72
N ILE A 203 -16.74 1.78 -18.06
CA ILE A 203 -16.93 3.12 -17.50
C ILE A 203 -16.70 4.22 -18.54
N ALA A 204 -17.49 5.29 -18.48
CA ALA A 204 -17.27 6.47 -19.32
C ALA A 204 -15.88 7.10 -19.07
N PRO A 205 -15.16 7.59 -20.09
CA PRO A 205 -15.58 7.74 -21.52
C PRO A 205 -15.31 6.51 -22.41
N TYR A 206 -14.89 5.39 -21.86
CA TYR A 206 -14.59 4.18 -22.64
C TYR A 206 -15.88 3.59 -23.23
N THR A 207 -15.72 2.89 -24.34
CA THR A 207 -16.81 2.18 -25.03
C THR A 207 -16.52 0.69 -25.03
N PRO A 208 -17.54 -0.18 -25.03
CA PRO A 208 -17.32 -1.61 -25.18
C PRO A 208 -16.50 -1.92 -26.42
N LEU A 209 -15.68 -2.96 -26.34
CA LEU A 209 -14.97 -3.49 -27.50
C LEU A 209 -16.00 -4.05 -28.49
N VAL A 210 -15.85 -3.70 -29.75
CA VAL A 210 -16.69 -4.19 -30.85
C VAL A 210 -15.82 -4.94 -31.84
N MET A 211 -16.15 -6.20 -32.10
CA MET A 211 -15.46 -7.00 -33.10
C MET A 211 -16.34 -7.14 -34.34
N LYS A 212 -15.82 -6.77 -35.50
CA LYS A 212 -16.42 -6.97 -36.79
C LYS A 212 -15.42 -7.64 -37.71
N ASP A 213 -15.70 -8.88 -38.11
CA ASP A 213 -14.77 -9.72 -38.87
C ASP A 213 -13.41 -9.87 -38.14
N LYS A 214 -12.36 -9.28 -38.66
CA LYS A 214 -11.01 -9.25 -38.09
C LYS A 214 -10.62 -7.89 -37.54
N THR A 215 -11.57 -6.99 -37.37
CA THR A 215 -11.30 -5.64 -36.86
C THR A 215 -11.94 -5.48 -35.49
N ILE A 216 -11.12 -5.08 -34.51
CA ILE A 216 -11.54 -4.78 -33.15
C ILE A 216 -11.59 -3.26 -33.01
N GLY A 217 -12.79 -2.73 -32.78
CA GLY A 217 -13.02 -1.32 -32.46
C GLY A 217 -12.94 -1.09 -30.94
N CYS A 218 -12.25 -0.06 -30.55
CA CYS A 218 -12.23 0.48 -29.19
C CYS A 218 -12.30 2.00 -29.25
N LEU A 219 -12.36 2.67 -28.10
CA LEU A 219 -12.48 4.13 -28.06
C LEU A 219 -11.45 4.83 -28.97
N GLY A 220 -11.92 5.40 -30.08
CA GLY A 220 -11.09 6.16 -31.01
C GLY A 220 -10.02 5.37 -31.78
N ARG A 221 -10.07 4.02 -31.76
CA ARG A 221 -9.12 3.17 -32.49
C ARG A 221 -9.78 1.94 -33.05
N GLU A 222 -9.18 1.44 -34.14
CA GLU A 222 -9.46 0.14 -34.71
C GLU A 222 -8.17 -0.65 -34.89
N VAL A 223 -8.19 -1.93 -34.55
CA VAL A 223 -7.09 -2.87 -34.73
C VAL A 223 -7.53 -3.97 -35.68
N THR A 224 -6.91 -4.07 -36.85
CA THR A 224 -7.15 -5.15 -37.79
C THR A 224 -6.20 -6.30 -37.53
N LEU A 225 -6.75 -7.52 -37.44
CA LEU A 225 -5.97 -8.74 -37.19
C LEU A 225 -5.62 -9.45 -38.50
N SER A 226 -4.42 -10.01 -38.53
CA SER A 226 -3.98 -10.94 -39.57
C SER A 226 -4.70 -12.28 -39.48
N SER A 227 -4.42 -13.18 -40.44
CA SER A 227 -4.92 -14.57 -40.37
C SER A 227 -4.39 -15.38 -39.17
N LEU A 228 -3.27 -14.93 -38.60
CA LEU A 228 -2.66 -15.54 -37.41
C LEU A 228 -3.17 -14.92 -36.08
N GLY A 229 -4.12 -13.98 -36.12
CA GLY A 229 -4.63 -13.32 -34.92
C GLY A 229 -3.72 -12.22 -34.37
N LEU A 230 -2.64 -11.88 -35.06
CA LEU A 230 -1.74 -10.78 -34.66
C LEU A 230 -2.21 -9.45 -35.30
N PRO A 231 -1.94 -8.29 -34.68
CA PRO A 231 -2.22 -6.99 -35.29
C PRO A 231 -1.56 -6.86 -36.66
N ALA A 232 -2.35 -6.54 -37.68
CA ALA A 232 -1.91 -6.27 -39.04
C ALA A 232 -1.94 -4.78 -39.37
N GLY A 233 -2.75 -4.00 -38.66
CA GLY A 233 -2.84 -2.56 -38.80
C GLY A 233 -3.59 -1.95 -37.64
N ILE A 234 -3.28 -0.69 -37.36
CA ILE A 234 -3.97 0.12 -36.35
C ILE A 234 -4.40 1.43 -37.02
N THR A 235 -5.67 1.79 -36.84
CA THR A 235 -6.22 3.07 -37.28
C THR A 235 -6.60 3.89 -36.06
N SER A 236 -6.13 5.13 -35.98
CA SER A 236 -6.47 6.06 -34.91
C SER A 236 -7.38 7.17 -35.44
N TYR A 237 -8.44 7.45 -34.71
CA TYR A 237 -9.39 8.54 -34.97
C TYR A 237 -9.19 9.73 -34.02
N PHE A 238 -8.19 9.67 -33.13
CA PHE A 238 -7.87 10.80 -32.26
C PHE A 238 -7.34 11.99 -33.06
N LYS A 239 -7.80 13.18 -32.70
CA LYS A 239 -7.28 14.43 -33.26
C LYS A 239 -5.82 14.62 -32.84
N GLU A 240 -5.06 15.44 -33.60
CA GLU A 240 -3.65 15.74 -33.29
C GLU A 240 -3.45 16.30 -31.88
N THR A 241 -4.42 17.06 -31.39
CA THR A 241 -4.41 17.62 -30.05
C THR A 241 -4.67 16.58 -28.95
N MET A 242 -5.03 15.34 -29.31
CA MET A 242 -5.46 14.26 -28.40
C MET A 242 -6.64 14.60 -27.48
N THR A 243 -7.35 15.70 -27.77
CA THR A 243 -8.47 16.20 -26.96
C THR A 243 -9.85 15.79 -27.50
N GLY A 244 -9.91 15.01 -28.56
CA GLY A 244 -11.16 14.56 -29.16
C GLY A 244 -10.98 13.47 -30.17
N ILE A 245 -12.08 12.81 -30.52
CA ILE A 245 -12.17 11.75 -31.53
C ILE A 245 -12.88 12.33 -32.74
N GLY A 246 -12.29 12.14 -33.94
CA GLY A 246 -12.86 12.52 -35.23
C GLY A 246 -13.43 11.32 -35.98
N THR A 247 -13.80 11.54 -37.24
CA THR A 247 -14.28 10.51 -38.18
C THR A 247 -13.19 10.02 -39.12
N ASP A 248 -12.13 10.79 -39.29
CA ASP A 248 -11.05 10.51 -40.24
C ASP A 248 -9.98 9.65 -39.57
N GLY A 249 -9.94 8.37 -39.93
CA GLY A 249 -8.96 7.42 -39.42
C GLY A 249 -7.58 7.64 -40.04
N ARG A 250 -6.53 7.59 -39.21
CA ARG A 250 -5.12 7.62 -39.62
C ARG A 250 -4.46 6.30 -39.27
N SER A 251 -3.73 5.72 -40.23
CA SER A 251 -2.89 4.55 -39.93
C SER A 251 -1.74 4.95 -38.99
N VAL A 252 -1.51 4.11 -38.01
CA VAL A 252 -0.45 4.26 -37.00
C VAL A 252 0.64 3.23 -37.22
#